data_0284cc14442e3375cabcb9c3d63a2740
#
_entry.id   0284cc14442e3375cabcb9c3d63a2740
#
_cell.length_a   1.000
_cell.length_b   1.000
_cell.length_c   1.000
_cell.angle_alpha   90.00
_cell.angle_beta   90.00
_cell.angle_gamma   90.00
#
_symmetry.space_group_name_H-M   'P 1'
#
loop_
_entity.id
_entity.type
_entity.pdbx_description
1 polymer ?
#
loop_
_entity_poly.entity_id
_entity_poly.type
_entity_poly.pdbx_seq_one_letter_code
_entity_poly.pdbx_strand_id
1 'polypeptide(L)'
;MFADLVSVTAAPGGYTAEIDPTWSVGKKVHGGALLAVLASAAQAAYRDGDDDADPAVAPVVISAEYLGAPDPGTVELRTRVSKRGRTTSVVNVEAVQGDRVYVQAAVTLAQRDEGEERYREPNPLDDMPATPSDDALDWDPEHPAAKVFKVGRVAEVRYVASTLPVIEGRTGPAETRGWVRLREEPLSGLFALLATDISLPVVANLGGVGWAPTLTLTASVRREPAQGWLRFRASAPVVGQRWFEEDHLLVDESGQVVATSRQLAMMPVSNR
;
A
#
# COMPACT_ATOMS: atom_id res chain seq x y z
N MET A 1 -0.25 13.36 -9.40
CA MET A 1 0.61 12.21 -9.76
C MET A 1 1.08 11.50 -8.50
N PHE A 2 1.73 10.32 -8.61
CA PHE A 2 2.25 9.62 -7.42
C PHE A 2 3.41 10.40 -6.76
N ALA A 3 4.26 11.00 -7.60
CA ALA A 3 5.34 11.87 -7.11
C ALA A 3 4.82 13.03 -6.24
N ASP A 4 3.67 13.61 -6.57
CA ASP A 4 3.06 14.67 -5.75
C ASP A 4 2.55 14.12 -4.41
N LEU A 5 1.94 12.92 -4.42
CA LEU A 5 1.46 12.26 -3.19
C LEU A 5 2.58 12.08 -2.16
N VAL A 6 3.75 11.62 -2.62
CA VAL A 6 4.88 11.32 -1.73
C VAL A 6 5.82 12.51 -1.52
N SER A 7 5.49 13.68 -2.09
CA SER A 7 6.22 14.92 -1.86
C SER A 7 5.87 15.47 -0.48
N VAL A 8 6.89 15.66 0.36
CA VAL A 8 6.73 16.23 1.70
C VAL A 8 7.48 17.54 1.81
N THR A 9 6.88 18.52 2.48
CA THR A 9 7.45 19.84 2.71
C THR A 9 7.79 20.00 4.20
N ALA A 10 9.00 20.45 4.51
CA ALA A 10 9.44 20.64 5.88
C ALA A 10 8.53 21.64 6.61
N ALA A 11 8.17 21.31 7.85
CA ALA A 11 7.33 22.10 8.74
C ALA A 11 7.81 21.96 10.19
N PRO A 12 7.38 22.83 11.12
CA PRO A 12 7.75 22.71 12.52
C PRO A 12 7.37 21.35 13.11
N GLY A 13 8.35 20.59 13.60
CA GLY A 13 8.13 19.27 14.20
C GLY A 13 8.01 18.11 13.21
N GLY A 14 8.25 18.36 11.92
CA GLY A 14 8.23 17.29 10.88
C GLY A 14 7.98 17.84 9.48
N TYR A 15 6.90 17.39 8.84
CA TYR A 15 6.58 17.72 7.45
C TYR A 15 5.08 17.93 7.27
N THR A 16 4.71 18.42 6.09
CA THR A 16 3.34 18.41 5.59
C THR A 16 3.30 17.69 4.23
N ALA A 17 2.18 17.06 3.93
CA ALA A 17 1.86 16.52 2.61
C ALA A 17 0.48 16.99 2.19
N GLU A 18 0.30 17.22 0.89
CA GLU A 18 -1.00 17.51 0.28
C GLU A 18 -1.52 16.26 -0.43
N ILE A 19 -2.64 15.71 0.04
CA ILE A 19 -3.21 14.47 -0.47
C ILE A 19 -4.41 14.77 -1.36
N ASP A 20 -4.22 14.62 -2.68
CA ASP A 20 -5.29 14.82 -3.65
C ASP A 20 -6.44 13.82 -3.45
N PRO A 21 -7.71 14.21 -3.67
CA PRO A 21 -8.87 13.33 -3.58
C PRO A 21 -8.83 12.07 -4.46
N THR A 22 -7.98 12.00 -5.48
CA THR A 22 -7.77 10.78 -6.28
C THR A 22 -7.15 9.63 -5.48
N TRP A 23 -6.47 9.93 -4.38
CA TRP A 23 -5.88 8.95 -3.46
C TRP A 23 -6.86 8.51 -2.37
N SER A 24 -8.16 8.42 -2.69
CA SER A 24 -9.18 8.10 -1.69
C SER A 24 -10.05 6.90 -2.06
N VAL A 25 -10.61 6.30 -0.99
CA VAL A 25 -11.71 5.34 -1.04
C VAL A 25 -12.92 6.03 -0.43
N GLY A 26 -13.95 6.26 -1.24
CA GLY A 26 -15.07 7.12 -0.85
C GLY A 26 -14.63 8.55 -0.58
N LYS A 27 -14.77 8.99 0.66
CA LYS A 27 -14.38 10.33 1.12
C LYS A 27 -13.06 10.34 1.90
N LYS A 28 -12.48 9.17 2.18
CA LYS A 28 -11.32 9.01 3.06
C LYS A 28 -10.08 8.64 2.28
N VAL A 29 -8.92 9.09 2.75
CA VAL A 29 -7.64 8.74 2.14
C VAL A 29 -7.43 7.23 2.19
N HIS A 30 -6.91 6.67 1.09
CA HIS A 30 -6.58 5.25 0.94
C HIS A 30 -5.45 4.85 1.91
N GLY A 31 -5.57 3.67 2.56
CA GLY A 31 -4.61 3.21 3.57
C GLY A 31 -3.19 3.07 3.04
N GLY A 32 -3.02 2.43 1.87
CA GLY A 32 -1.71 2.29 1.22
C GLY A 32 -1.11 3.63 0.77
N ALA A 33 -1.95 4.62 0.38
CA ALA A 33 -1.46 5.96 0.07
C ALA A 33 -0.85 6.61 1.33
N LEU A 34 -1.50 6.45 2.49
CA LEU A 34 -0.95 6.92 3.77
C LEU A 34 0.36 6.23 4.11
N LEU A 35 0.50 4.90 3.86
CA LEU A 35 1.79 4.23 4.07
C LEU A 35 2.92 4.87 3.27
N ALA A 36 2.68 5.16 1.98
CA ALA A 36 3.68 5.78 1.11
C ALA A 36 4.08 7.18 1.59
N VAL A 37 3.10 7.99 2.02
CA VAL A 37 3.33 9.34 2.57
C VAL A 37 4.11 9.29 3.87
N LEU A 38 3.72 8.43 4.81
CA LEU A 38 4.41 8.25 6.09
C LEU A 38 5.86 7.76 5.89
N ALA A 39 6.06 6.81 4.96
CA ALA A 39 7.39 6.31 4.63
C ALA A 39 8.27 7.39 3.99
N SER A 40 7.70 8.25 3.12
CA SER A 40 8.39 9.40 2.54
C SER A 40 8.83 10.40 3.60
N ALA A 41 7.95 10.76 4.54
CA ALA A 41 8.29 11.65 5.65
C ALA A 41 9.38 11.05 6.55
N ALA A 42 9.34 9.75 6.81
CA ALA A 42 10.38 9.07 7.57
C ALA A 42 11.75 9.12 6.86
N GLN A 43 11.76 8.95 5.54
CA GLN A 43 12.97 9.03 4.74
C GLN A 43 13.53 10.45 4.71
N ALA A 44 12.67 11.46 4.61
CA ALA A 44 13.07 12.86 4.70
C ALA A 44 13.69 13.16 6.08
N ALA A 45 13.02 12.77 7.17
CA ALA A 45 13.52 12.98 8.55
C ALA A 45 14.83 12.21 8.84
N TYR A 46 15.06 11.09 8.18
CA TYR A 46 16.33 10.38 8.26
C TYR A 46 17.46 11.17 7.59
N ARG A 47 17.19 11.84 6.47
CA ARG A 47 18.17 12.62 5.71
C ARG A 47 18.43 14.00 6.32
N ASP A 48 17.40 14.58 6.95
CA ASP A 48 17.52 15.90 7.54
C ASP A 48 18.49 15.92 8.73
N GLY A 49 19.38 16.92 8.69
CA GLY A 49 20.38 17.13 9.75
C GLY A 49 21.54 16.14 9.74
N ASP A 50 21.73 15.42 8.63
CA ASP A 50 22.84 14.49 8.43
C ASP A 50 23.31 14.54 6.97
N ASP A 51 24.30 15.38 6.70
CA ASP A 51 24.86 15.56 5.35
C ASP A 51 25.57 14.28 4.83
N ASP A 52 25.92 13.36 5.73
CA ASP A 52 26.55 12.06 5.42
C ASP A 52 25.50 10.92 5.33
N ALA A 53 24.20 11.23 5.40
CA ALA A 53 23.17 10.21 5.29
C ALA A 53 23.29 9.43 3.98
N ASP A 54 23.41 8.10 4.09
CA ASP A 54 23.54 7.23 2.92
C ASP A 54 22.29 7.31 2.03
N PRO A 55 22.41 7.76 0.77
CA PRO A 55 21.27 7.89 -0.16
C PRO A 55 20.63 6.55 -0.52
N ALA A 56 21.35 5.43 -0.36
CA ALA A 56 20.81 4.09 -0.61
C ALA A 56 19.88 3.60 0.51
N VAL A 57 19.89 4.28 1.67
CA VAL A 57 19.00 3.92 2.78
C VAL A 57 17.59 4.42 2.48
N ALA A 58 16.64 3.50 2.51
CA ALA A 58 15.24 3.72 2.18
C ALA A 58 14.32 2.97 3.15
N PRO A 59 13.02 3.29 3.20
CA PRO A 59 12.04 2.51 3.96
C PRO A 59 12.04 1.04 3.53
N VAL A 60 12.27 0.12 4.48
CA VAL A 60 12.24 -1.33 4.25
C VAL A 60 11.09 -2.00 5.00
N VAL A 61 10.65 -1.44 6.13
CA VAL A 61 9.46 -1.91 6.87
C VAL A 61 8.71 -0.70 7.40
N ILE A 62 7.39 -0.74 7.32
CA ILE A 62 6.49 0.18 8.00
C ILE A 62 5.42 -0.60 8.75
N SER A 63 5.25 -0.32 10.03
CA SER A 63 4.15 -0.84 10.85
C SER A 63 3.28 0.33 11.27
N ALA A 64 2.03 0.33 10.82
CA ALA A 64 1.09 1.42 11.01
C ALA A 64 -0.16 0.97 11.79
N GLU A 65 -0.60 1.83 12.70
CA GLU A 65 -1.88 1.73 13.41
C GLU A 65 -2.81 2.83 12.90
N TYR A 66 -3.99 2.44 12.42
CA TYR A 66 -5.01 3.33 11.88
C TYR A 66 -6.02 3.67 12.97
N LEU A 67 -5.88 4.83 13.58
CA LEU A 67 -6.77 5.35 14.62
C LEU A 67 -8.00 6.03 14.01
N GLY A 68 -7.98 6.25 12.70
CA GLY A 68 -9.03 6.80 11.88
C GLY A 68 -8.55 6.98 10.45
N ALA A 69 -9.43 7.46 9.59
CA ALA A 69 -9.12 7.77 8.20
C ALA A 69 -9.23 9.28 7.97
N PRO A 70 -8.14 9.99 7.63
CA PRO A 70 -8.18 11.42 7.35
C PRO A 70 -8.95 11.71 6.06
N ASP A 71 -9.38 12.96 5.92
CA ASP A 71 -9.91 13.46 4.65
C ASP A 71 -8.76 13.85 3.70
N PRO A 72 -8.96 13.83 2.37
CA PRO A 72 -8.02 14.44 1.44
C PRO A 72 -7.75 15.91 1.77
N GLY A 73 -6.56 16.39 1.44
CA GLY A 73 -6.06 17.73 1.73
C GLY A 73 -4.76 17.68 2.51
N THR A 74 -4.44 18.76 3.22
CA THR A 74 -3.20 18.89 3.97
C THR A 74 -3.20 17.97 5.19
N VAL A 75 -2.14 17.18 5.34
CA VAL A 75 -1.85 16.34 6.50
C VAL A 75 -0.50 16.75 7.10
N GLU A 76 -0.47 17.00 8.39
CA GLU A 76 0.75 17.20 9.17
C GLU A 76 1.37 15.83 9.47
N LEU A 77 2.69 15.73 9.31
CA LEU A 77 3.48 14.50 9.49
C LEU A 77 4.51 14.77 10.59
N ARG A 78 4.15 14.49 11.85
CA ARG A 78 5.07 14.65 12.99
C ARG A 78 6.06 13.52 12.99
N THR A 79 7.36 13.85 12.98
CA THR A 79 8.42 12.86 12.88
C THR A 79 9.31 12.86 14.11
N ARG A 80 9.80 11.68 14.50
CA ARG A 80 10.79 11.53 15.57
C ARG A 80 11.74 10.38 15.21
N VAL A 81 13.01 10.73 15.00
CA VAL A 81 14.06 9.72 14.81
C VAL A 81 14.30 9.02 16.15
N SER A 82 13.92 7.75 16.26
CA SER A 82 14.07 6.93 17.46
C SER A 82 15.39 6.20 17.52
N LYS A 83 15.97 5.91 16.36
CA LYS A 83 17.27 5.26 16.25
C LYS A 83 17.96 5.73 14.98
N ARG A 84 19.23 6.15 15.08
CA ARG A 84 20.20 6.21 13.99
C ARG A 84 21.24 5.14 14.21
N GLY A 85 21.33 4.19 13.30
CA GLY A 85 22.26 3.08 13.41
C GLY A 85 22.99 2.83 12.08
N ARG A 86 24.12 2.18 12.15
CA ARG A 86 24.94 1.88 10.97
C ARG A 86 24.23 1.00 9.93
N THR A 87 23.38 0.08 10.35
CA THR A 87 22.68 -0.87 9.46
C THR A 87 21.22 -0.52 9.28
N THR A 88 20.57 -0.07 10.36
CA THR A 88 19.15 0.26 10.38
C THR A 88 18.88 1.49 11.20
N SER A 89 18.00 2.34 10.74
CA SER A 89 17.44 3.47 11.47
C SER A 89 15.93 3.30 11.65
N VAL A 90 15.36 3.94 12.66
CA VAL A 90 13.92 3.90 12.94
C VAL A 90 13.41 5.31 13.15
N VAL A 91 12.37 5.66 12.40
CA VAL A 91 11.64 6.93 12.50
C VAL A 91 10.18 6.63 12.81
N ASN A 92 9.65 7.24 13.87
CA ASN A 92 8.22 7.24 14.12
C ASN A 92 7.60 8.45 13.41
N VAL A 93 6.43 8.23 12.82
CA VAL A 93 5.67 9.25 12.10
C VAL A 93 4.21 9.18 12.52
N GLU A 94 3.62 10.34 12.77
CA GLU A 94 2.18 10.47 13.00
C GLU A 94 1.56 11.32 11.88
N ALA A 95 0.48 10.83 11.28
CA ALA A 95 -0.36 11.62 10.38
C ALA A 95 -1.44 12.31 11.19
N VAL A 96 -1.42 13.65 11.16
CA VAL A 96 -2.30 14.51 11.97
C VAL A 96 -3.11 15.43 11.06
N GLN A 97 -4.38 15.60 11.37
CA GLN A 97 -5.24 16.56 10.69
C GLN A 97 -6.09 17.29 11.75
N GLY A 98 -5.94 18.61 11.84
CA GLY A 98 -6.41 19.37 13.00
C GLY A 98 -5.69 18.94 14.28
N ASP A 99 -6.44 18.67 15.33
CA ASP A 99 -5.87 18.23 16.62
C ASP A 99 -5.85 16.70 16.79
N ARG A 100 -6.17 15.93 15.73
CA ARG A 100 -6.34 14.48 15.82
C ARG A 100 -5.24 13.74 15.08
N VAL A 101 -4.63 12.76 15.76
CA VAL A 101 -3.80 11.73 15.14
C VAL A 101 -4.71 10.70 14.47
N TYR A 102 -4.52 10.46 13.19
CA TYR A 102 -5.26 9.49 12.39
C TYR A 102 -4.50 8.19 12.17
N VAL A 103 -3.18 8.29 11.96
CA VAL A 103 -2.32 7.12 11.78
C VAL A 103 -1.02 7.38 12.53
N GLN A 104 -0.51 6.37 13.19
CA GLN A 104 0.84 6.37 13.76
C GLN A 104 1.62 5.18 13.20
N ALA A 105 2.90 5.40 12.89
CA ALA A 105 3.72 4.37 12.27
C ALA A 105 5.16 4.40 12.79
N ALA A 106 5.76 3.21 12.85
CA ALA A 106 7.20 3.03 12.98
C ALA A 106 7.76 2.58 11.62
N VAL A 107 8.69 3.36 11.09
CA VAL A 107 9.35 3.09 9.81
C VAL A 107 10.80 2.70 10.06
N THR A 108 11.18 1.50 9.65
CA THR A 108 12.57 1.05 9.61
C THR A 108 13.16 1.38 8.24
N LEU A 109 14.31 2.04 8.25
CA LEU A 109 15.08 2.39 7.06
C LEU A 109 16.39 1.60 7.06
N ALA A 110 16.73 1.06 5.89
CA ALA A 110 17.99 0.32 5.63
C ALA A 110 18.27 0.33 4.13
N GLN A 111 19.42 -0.18 3.74
CA GLN A 111 19.66 -0.54 2.35
C GLN A 111 18.77 -1.73 1.99
N ARG A 112 18.17 -1.69 0.79
CA ARG A 112 17.37 -2.79 0.25
C ARG A 112 18.26 -3.88 -0.34
N ASP A 113 17.67 -5.08 -0.49
CA ASP A 113 18.36 -6.18 -1.16
C ASP A 113 18.62 -5.86 -2.64
N GLU A 114 19.81 -6.21 -3.11
CA GLU A 114 20.20 -6.18 -4.51
C GLU A 114 20.57 -7.60 -4.97
N GLY A 115 20.44 -7.86 -6.26
CA GLY A 115 20.81 -9.16 -6.84
C GLY A 115 19.78 -10.25 -6.60
N GLU A 116 20.21 -11.51 -6.77
CA GLU A 116 19.35 -12.69 -6.68
C GLU A 116 18.99 -13.06 -5.24
N GLU A 117 17.81 -13.64 -5.06
CA GLU A 117 17.37 -14.17 -3.77
C GLU A 117 18.19 -15.40 -3.39
N ARG A 118 18.66 -15.48 -2.13
CA ARG A 118 19.37 -16.65 -1.62
C ARG A 118 18.49 -17.88 -1.49
N TYR A 119 17.20 -17.67 -1.28
CA TYR A 119 16.18 -18.70 -1.13
C TYR A 119 14.81 -18.10 -1.37
N ARG A 120 13.97 -18.80 -2.11
CA ARG A 120 12.57 -18.49 -2.32
C ARG A 120 11.77 -19.78 -2.50
N GLU A 121 10.67 -19.92 -1.77
CA GLU A 121 9.68 -20.94 -2.09
C GLU A 121 8.85 -20.52 -3.31
N PRO A 122 8.35 -21.49 -4.10
CA PRO A 122 7.34 -21.19 -5.12
C PRO A 122 6.16 -20.43 -4.51
N ASN A 123 5.66 -19.43 -5.21
CA ASN A 123 4.53 -18.64 -4.74
C ASN A 123 3.40 -18.65 -5.79
N PRO A 124 2.15 -18.32 -5.37
CA PRO A 124 1.00 -18.36 -6.26
C PRO A 124 1.04 -17.41 -7.46
N LEU A 125 2.01 -16.49 -7.53
CA LEU A 125 2.19 -15.56 -8.64
C LEU A 125 3.21 -16.05 -9.67
N ASP A 126 3.94 -17.14 -9.39
CA ASP A 126 4.94 -17.68 -10.32
C ASP A 126 4.32 -18.18 -11.62
N ASP A 127 3.08 -18.70 -11.56
CA ASP A 127 2.33 -19.17 -12.72
C ASP A 127 1.58 -18.05 -13.48
N MET A 128 1.59 -16.81 -12.95
CA MET A 128 0.96 -15.68 -13.63
C MET A 128 1.91 -15.08 -14.66
N PRO A 129 1.39 -14.70 -15.85
CA PRO A 129 2.20 -13.95 -16.82
C PRO A 129 2.66 -12.61 -16.22
N ALA A 130 3.84 -12.15 -16.64
CA ALA A 130 4.43 -10.89 -16.14
C ALA A 130 3.55 -9.68 -16.44
N THR A 131 2.83 -9.71 -17.56
CA THR A 131 1.88 -8.66 -17.99
C THR A 131 0.45 -9.20 -18.00
N PRO A 132 -0.57 -8.33 -17.87
CA PRO A 132 -1.97 -8.73 -17.92
C PRO A 132 -2.31 -9.55 -19.19
N SER A 133 -3.07 -10.62 -19.02
CA SER A 133 -3.65 -11.37 -20.13
C SER A 133 -4.82 -10.58 -20.77
N ASP A 134 -5.19 -10.97 -22.01
CA ASP A 134 -6.27 -10.28 -22.76
C ASP A 134 -7.64 -10.38 -22.08
N ASP A 135 -7.86 -11.41 -21.27
CA ASP A 135 -9.08 -11.64 -20.49
C ASP A 135 -9.02 -11.03 -19.06
N ALA A 136 -7.94 -10.33 -18.72
CA ALA A 136 -7.83 -9.66 -17.44
C ALA A 136 -8.90 -8.54 -17.33
N LEU A 137 -9.61 -8.53 -16.21
CA LEU A 137 -10.62 -7.50 -15.94
C LEU A 137 -9.95 -6.16 -15.70
N ASP A 138 -10.33 -5.17 -16.48
CA ASP A 138 -9.93 -3.79 -16.26
C ASP A 138 -10.72 -3.20 -15.08
N TRP A 139 -10.04 -2.41 -14.28
CA TRP A 139 -10.72 -1.52 -13.36
C TRP A 139 -11.29 -0.34 -14.16
N ASP A 140 -12.52 -0.52 -14.66
CA ASP A 140 -13.23 0.51 -15.41
C ASP A 140 -13.45 1.76 -14.53
N PRO A 141 -12.87 2.92 -14.86
CA PRO A 141 -13.09 4.16 -14.12
C PRO A 141 -14.56 4.61 -14.07
N GLU A 142 -15.38 4.17 -15.02
CA GLU A 142 -16.82 4.49 -15.08
C GLU A 142 -17.69 3.50 -14.26
N HIS A 143 -17.12 2.37 -13.84
CA HIS A 143 -17.83 1.41 -13.00
C HIS A 143 -18.23 2.08 -11.67
N PRO A 144 -19.45 1.82 -11.12
CA PRO A 144 -19.91 2.41 -9.86
C PRO A 144 -18.91 2.24 -8.69
N ALA A 145 -18.21 1.12 -8.63
CA ALA A 145 -17.17 0.89 -7.62
C ALA A 145 -15.96 1.81 -7.79
N ALA A 146 -15.63 2.25 -9.01
CA ALA A 146 -14.54 3.19 -9.26
C ALA A 146 -14.84 4.60 -8.76
N LYS A 147 -16.10 4.96 -8.58
CA LYS A 147 -16.50 6.20 -7.91
C LYS A 147 -16.14 6.19 -6.44
N VAL A 148 -16.05 5.01 -5.86
CA VAL A 148 -15.62 4.79 -4.47
C VAL A 148 -14.11 4.63 -4.39
N PHE A 149 -13.54 3.74 -5.20
CA PHE A 149 -12.10 3.45 -5.23
C PHE A 149 -11.40 4.28 -6.33
N LYS A 150 -11.04 5.51 -6.00
CA LYS A 150 -10.55 6.50 -6.98
C LYS A 150 -9.10 6.27 -7.41
N VAL A 151 -8.33 5.50 -6.64
CA VAL A 151 -6.90 5.19 -6.92
C VAL A 151 -6.71 4.57 -8.32
N GLY A 152 -7.71 3.87 -8.84
CA GLY A 152 -7.72 3.36 -10.22
C GLY A 152 -7.59 4.42 -11.34
N ARG A 153 -7.72 5.73 -11.01
CA ARG A 153 -7.49 6.81 -11.98
C ARG A 153 -6.02 7.10 -12.20
N VAL A 154 -5.17 6.81 -11.23
CA VAL A 154 -3.71 7.09 -11.25
C VAL A 154 -2.89 5.82 -11.35
N ALA A 155 -3.37 4.71 -10.78
CA ALA A 155 -2.82 3.39 -10.96
C ALA A 155 -3.69 2.58 -11.92
N GLU A 156 -3.06 1.86 -12.85
CA GLU A 156 -3.73 0.87 -13.67
C GLU A 156 -3.76 -0.45 -12.91
N VAL A 157 -4.96 -0.93 -12.62
CA VAL A 157 -5.17 -2.20 -11.90
C VAL A 157 -5.93 -3.16 -12.81
N ARG A 158 -5.43 -4.36 -12.97
CA ARG A 158 -6.04 -5.44 -13.73
C ARG A 158 -6.21 -6.65 -12.83
N TYR A 159 -7.33 -7.34 -12.92
CA TYR A 159 -7.61 -8.51 -12.10
C TYR A 159 -7.67 -9.78 -12.94
N VAL A 160 -7.21 -10.89 -12.37
CA VAL A 160 -7.50 -12.21 -12.91
C VAL A 160 -9.00 -12.50 -12.69
N ALA A 161 -9.78 -12.57 -13.75
CA ALA A 161 -11.24 -12.66 -13.72
C ALA A 161 -11.77 -13.76 -12.78
N SER A 162 -11.16 -14.95 -12.81
CA SER A 162 -11.57 -16.08 -11.97
C SER A 162 -11.38 -15.85 -10.46
N THR A 163 -10.59 -14.86 -10.06
CA THR A 163 -10.33 -14.54 -8.66
C THR A 163 -11.20 -13.40 -8.13
N LEU A 164 -12.15 -12.89 -8.92
CA LEU A 164 -13.03 -11.79 -8.54
C LEU A 164 -14.52 -12.12 -8.81
N PRO A 165 -15.05 -13.24 -8.28
CA PRO A 165 -16.41 -13.71 -8.54
C PRO A 165 -17.49 -12.71 -8.08
N VAL A 166 -17.17 -11.81 -7.16
CA VAL A 166 -18.11 -10.79 -6.67
C VAL A 166 -18.63 -9.86 -7.77
N ILE A 167 -17.86 -9.62 -8.83
CA ILE A 167 -18.30 -8.79 -9.98
C ILE A 167 -19.50 -9.42 -10.69
N GLU A 168 -19.58 -10.74 -10.71
CA GLU A 168 -20.70 -11.50 -11.29
C GLU A 168 -21.78 -11.84 -10.25
N GLY A 169 -21.73 -11.23 -9.05
CA GLY A 169 -22.67 -11.51 -7.97
C GLY A 169 -22.52 -12.89 -7.35
N ARG A 170 -21.39 -13.58 -7.59
CA ARG A 170 -21.07 -14.88 -7.00
C ARG A 170 -20.12 -14.75 -5.81
N THR A 171 -20.07 -15.75 -4.99
CA THR A 171 -19.08 -15.89 -3.91
C THR A 171 -17.97 -16.87 -4.32
N GLY A 172 -16.81 -16.76 -3.66
CA GLY A 172 -15.65 -17.61 -3.89
C GLY A 172 -14.61 -17.47 -2.80
N PRO A 173 -13.40 -17.99 -2.99
CA PRO A 173 -12.31 -17.88 -2.03
C PRO A 173 -12.00 -16.42 -1.67
N ALA A 174 -11.59 -16.19 -0.41
CA ALA A 174 -11.09 -14.89 0.05
C ALA A 174 -9.67 -14.63 -0.51
N GLU A 175 -9.57 -14.54 -1.81
CA GLU A 175 -8.33 -14.31 -2.54
C GLU A 175 -8.62 -13.53 -3.82
N THR A 176 -7.74 -12.57 -4.15
CA THR A 176 -7.70 -11.92 -5.47
C THR A 176 -6.27 -11.89 -5.99
N ARG A 177 -6.13 -11.92 -7.33
CA ARG A 177 -4.85 -11.76 -8.01
C ARG A 177 -4.99 -10.75 -9.14
N GLY A 178 -3.90 -10.10 -9.46
CA GLY A 178 -3.91 -9.14 -10.56
C GLY A 178 -2.56 -8.51 -10.81
N TRP A 179 -2.62 -7.42 -11.54
CA TRP A 179 -1.47 -6.60 -11.91
C TRP A 179 -1.76 -5.16 -11.57
N VAL A 180 -0.72 -4.42 -11.20
CA VAL A 180 -0.79 -2.99 -10.93
C VAL A 180 0.46 -2.28 -11.43
N ARG A 181 0.28 -1.08 -11.98
CA ARG A 181 1.36 -0.14 -12.31
C ARG A 181 0.88 1.30 -12.18
N LEU A 182 1.79 2.23 -12.13
CA LEU A 182 1.48 3.64 -12.38
C LEU A 182 1.24 3.86 -13.88
N ARG A 183 0.32 4.78 -14.23
CA ARG A 183 0.00 5.04 -15.65
C ARG A 183 1.11 5.79 -16.38
N GLU A 184 1.70 6.79 -15.73
CA GLU A 184 2.61 7.77 -16.36
C GLU A 184 3.93 7.95 -15.61
N GLU A 185 4.13 7.23 -14.51
CA GLU A 185 5.30 7.39 -13.66
C GLU A 185 6.02 6.06 -13.44
N PRO A 186 7.35 6.09 -13.20
CA PRO A 186 8.10 4.88 -12.91
C PRO A 186 7.68 4.29 -11.56
N LEU A 187 7.80 2.98 -11.45
CA LEU A 187 7.62 2.26 -10.19
C LEU A 187 8.75 2.60 -9.22
N SER A 188 8.42 2.60 -7.94
CA SER A 188 9.39 2.78 -6.84
C SER A 188 9.00 1.93 -5.64
N GLY A 189 9.91 1.79 -4.68
CA GLY A 189 9.59 1.11 -3.44
C GLY A 189 8.51 1.80 -2.61
N LEU A 190 8.33 3.12 -2.72
CA LEU A 190 7.20 3.82 -2.10
C LEU A 190 5.87 3.45 -2.78
N PHE A 191 5.86 3.29 -4.11
CA PHE A 191 4.68 2.78 -4.80
C PHE A 191 4.41 1.31 -4.43
N ALA A 192 5.45 0.50 -4.27
CA ALA A 192 5.28 -0.87 -3.80
C ALA A 192 4.62 -0.91 -2.40
N LEU A 193 4.93 0.02 -1.48
CA LEU A 193 4.20 0.15 -0.20
C LEU A 193 2.72 0.45 -0.42
N LEU A 194 2.38 1.42 -1.28
CA LEU A 194 0.99 1.70 -1.63
C LEU A 194 0.30 0.46 -2.19
N ALA A 195 0.98 -0.25 -3.11
CA ALA A 195 0.43 -1.40 -3.82
C ALA A 195 0.20 -2.62 -2.90
N THR A 196 0.80 -2.67 -1.71
CA THR A 196 0.48 -3.70 -0.69
C THR A 196 -0.91 -3.54 -0.04
N ASP A 197 -1.70 -2.56 -0.45
CA ASP A 197 -3.08 -2.31 -0.01
C ASP A 197 -3.99 -1.97 -1.20
N ILE A 198 -3.58 -2.35 -2.43
CA ILE A 198 -4.21 -1.86 -3.66
C ILE A 198 -5.48 -2.63 -4.04
N SER A 199 -5.66 -3.84 -3.54
CA SER A 199 -6.78 -4.69 -3.93
C SER A 199 -8.11 -4.26 -3.29
N LEU A 200 -9.23 -4.68 -3.88
CA LEU A 200 -10.47 -4.74 -3.13
C LEU A 200 -10.30 -5.70 -1.95
N PRO A 201 -10.88 -5.40 -0.77
CA PRO A 201 -10.83 -6.31 0.36
C PRO A 201 -11.34 -7.70 -0.05
N VAL A 202 -10.56 -8.75 0.19
CA VAL A 202 -10.88 -10.11 -0.29
C VAL A 202 -12.16 -10.68 0.31
N VAL A 203 -12.64 -10.11 1.41
CA VAL A 203 -13.96 -10.46 2.01
C VAL A 203 -15.14 -10.11 1.10
N ALA A 204 -14.95 -9.26 0.08
CA ALA A 204 -15.94 -9.02 -0.95
C ALA A 204 -16.32 -10.31 -1.68
N ASN A 205 -15.36 -11.20 -1.92
CA ASN A 205 -15.62 -12.51 -2.53
C ASN A 205 -16.45 -13.45 -1.65
N LEU A 206 -16.58 -13.15 -0.36
CA LEU A 206 -17.47 -13.86 0.58
C LEU A 206 -18.84 -13.19 0.72
N GLY A 207 -19.12 -12.14 -0.06
CA GLY A 207 -20.34 -11.34 0.04
C GLY A 207 -20.26 -10.19 1.04
N GLY A 208 -19.08 -9.92 1.59
CA GLY A 208 -18.82 -8.77 2.47
C GLY A 208 -18.71 -7.47 1.67
N VAL A 209 -19.80 -6.72 1.55
CA VAL A 209 -19.84 -5.45 0.79
C VAL A 209 -19.86 -4.27 1.76
N GLY A 210 -19.01 -3.29 1.53
CA GLY A 210 -18.99 -2.04 2.29
C GLY A 210 -17.60 -1.61 2.72
N TRP A 211 -17.55 -0.66 3.64
CA TRP A 211 -16.32 -0.12 4.20
C TRP A 211 -15.69 -1.13 5.18
N ALA A 212 -14.49 -1.59 4.87
CA ALA A 212 -13.67 -2.49 5.69
C ALA A 212 -12.45 -1.72 6.23
N PRO A 213 -12.58 -1.02 7.37
CA PRO A 213 -11.48 -0.21 7.89
C PRO A 213 -10.32 -1.09 8.37
N THR A 214 -9.11 -0.75 7.93
CA THR A 214 -7.86 -1.29 8.44
C THR A 214 -7.64 -0.81 9.88
N LEU A 215 -7.23 -1.71 10.76
CA LEU A 215 -6.82 -1.40 12.14
C LEU A 215 -5.30 -1.29 12.22
N THR A 216 -4.60 -2.30 11.70
CA THR A 216 -3.14 -2.33 11.62
C THR A 216 -2.69 -2.83 10.25
N LEU A 217 -1.59 -2.31 9.75
CA LEU A 217 -0.97 -2.77 8.51
C LEU A 217 0.54 -2.71 8.66
N THR A 218 1.19 -3.86 8.52
CA THR A 218 2.65 -3.95 8.44
C THR A 218 3.04 -4.35 7.03
N ALA A 219 3.88 -3.53 6.39
CA ALA A 219 4.38 -3.79 5.05
C ALA A 219 5.91 -3.77 5.03
N SER A 220 6.50 -4.62 4.20
CA SER A 220 7.95 -4.66 3.95
C SER A 220 8.25 -4.54 2.46
N VAL A 221 9.28 -3.78 2.12
CA VAL A 221 9.82 -3.65 0.76
C VAL A 221 11.25 -4.17 0.75
N ARG A 222 11.48 -5.22 0.00
CA ARG A 222 12.79 -5.89 -0.07
C ARG A 222 13.74 -5.19 -1.03
N ARG A 223 13.22 -4.74 -2.18
CA ARG A 223 14.00 -4.18 -3.29
C ARG A 223 13.24 -3.10 -4.05
N GLU A 224 13.95 -2.31 -4.84
CA GLU A 224 13.29 -1.49 -5.86
C GLU A 224 12.68 -2.41 -6.92
N PRO A 225 11.42 -2.15 -7.35
CA PRO A 225 10.77 -2.95 -8.38
C PRO A 225 11.43 -2.72 -9.75
N ALA A 226 11.53 -3.80 -10.54
CA ALA A 226 11.70 -3.64 -11.98
C ALA A 226 10.55 -2.83 -12.57
N GLN A 227 10.82 -2.04 -13.62
CA GLN A 227 9.78 -1.25 -14.27
C GLN A 227 8.81 -2.14 -15.04
N GLY A 228 7.56 -1.70 -15.19
CA GLY A 228 6.49 -2.44 -15.86
C GLY A 228 5.34 -2.76 -14.90
N TRP A 229 4.91 -4.01 -14.82
CA TRP A 229 3.81 -4.42 -13.97
C TRP A 229 4.28 -5.10 -12.67
N LEU A 230 3.64 -4.76 -11.57
CA LEU A 230 3.67 -5.58 -10.36
C LEU A 230 2.50 -6.55 -10.40
N ARG A 231 2.77 -7.84 -10.27
CA ARG A 231 1.75 -8.85 -9.97
C ARG A 231 1.44 -8.80 -8.49
N PHE A 232 0.18 -8.87 -8.12
CA PHE A 232 -0.23 -8.94 -6.73
C PHE A 232 -1.12 -10.14 -6.44
N ARG A 233 -1.02 -10.64 -5.23
CA ARG A 233 -2.00 -11.53 -4.61
C ARG A 233 -2.41 -10.95 -3.27
N ALA A 234 -3.71 -10.80 -3.06
CA ALA A 234 -4.30 -10.54 -1.76
C ALA A 234 -5.06 -11.77 -1.30
N SER A 235 -4.94 -12.17 -0.05
CA SER A 235 -5.63 -13.36 0.48
C SER A 235 -5.86 -13.28 1.98
N ALA A 236 -7.00 -13.80 2.43
CA ALA A 236 -7.31 -13.94 3.86
C ALA A 236 -7.41 -15.43 4.21
N PRO A 237 -6.40 -15.99 4.91
CA PRO A 237 -6.44 -17.39 5.33
C PRO A 237 -7.51 -17.65 6.41
N VAL A 238 -7.88 -16.63 7.16
CA VAL A 238 -8.95 -16.69 8.18
C VAL A 238 -9.79 -15.42 8.10
N VAL A 239 -11.10 -15.61 8.04
CA VAL A 239 -12.09 -14.52 8.11
C VAL A 239 -13.01 -14.81 9.28
N GLY A 240 -12.98 -13.91 10.28
CA GLY A 240 -13.84 -14.00 11.46
C GLY A 240 -15.17 -13.26 11.28
N GLN A 241 -15.94 -13.16 12.37
CA GLN A 241 -17.22 -12.44 12.33
C GLN A 241 -17.06 -10.92 12.42
N ARG A 242 -15.97 -10.44 13.01
CA ARG A 242 -15.73 -9.02 13.29
C ARG A 242 -14.55 -8.44 12.54
N TRP A 243 -13.53 -9.25 12.29
CA TRP A 243 -12.29 -8.86 11.60
C TRP A 243 -11.75 -10.01 10.78
N PHE A 244 -10.85 -9.66 9.88
CA PHE A 244 -10.09 -10.60 9.05
C PHE A 244 -8.65 -10.13 8.93
N GLU A 245 -7.77 -11.07 8.71
CA GLU A 245 -6.37 -10.82 8.36
C GLU A 245 -6.25 -10.95 6.85
N GLU A 246 -5.59 -9.98 6.21
CA GLU A 246 -5.34 -10.01 4.78
C GLU A 246 -3.85 -9.85 4.50
N ASP A 247 -3.32 -10.78 3.71
CA ASP A 247 -1.94 -10.80 3.27
C ASP A 247 -1.83 -10.33 1.82
N HIS A 248 -0.84 -9.48 1.53
CA HIS A 248 -0.45 -9.15 0.17
C HIS A 248 0.96 -9.63 -0.15
N LEU A 249 1.14 -10.07 -1.38
CA LEU A 249 2.42 -10.40 -1.99
C LEU A 249 2.52 -9.65 -3.31
N LEU A 250 3.66 -8.98 -3.55
CA LEU A 250 3.98 -8.28 -4.80
C LEU A 250 5.22 -8.88 -5.44
N VAL A 251 5.12 -9.19 -6.72
CA VAL A 251 6.21 -9.70 -7.57
C VAL A 251 6.31 -8.83 -8.81
N ASP A 252 7.50 -8.39 -9.17
CA ASP A 252 7.73 -7.56 -10.35
C ASP A 252 7.79 -8.36 -11.67
N GLU A 253 7.99 -7.67 -12.80
CA GLU A 253 8.10 -8.34 -14.11
C GLU A 253 9.29 -9.28 -14.20
N SER A 254 10.37 -9.03 -13.46
CA SER A 254 11.54 -9.92 -13.42
C SER A 254 11.32 -11.20 -12.59
N GLY A 255 10.16 -11.32 -11.94
CA GLY A 255 9.82 -12.46 -11.10
C GLY A 255 10.33 -12.37 -9.66
N GLN A 256 10.87 -11.22 -9.25
CA GLN A 256 11.41 -11.02 -7.91
C GLN A 256 10.31 -10.56 -6.94
N VAL A 257 10.34 -11.06 -5.70
CA VAL A 257 9.46 -10.57 -4.63
C VAL A 257 9.90 -9.17 -4.23
N VAL A 258 9.03 -8.19 -4.45
CA VAL A 258 9.29 -6.77 -4.14
C VAL A 258 8.83 -6.41 -2.75
N ALA A 259 7.59 -6.74 -2.42
CA ALA A 259 6.98 -6.35 -1.15
C ALA A 259 5.96 -7.38 -0.66
N THR A 260 5.74 -7.35 0.65
CA THR A 260 4.69 -8.11 1.32
C THR A 260 4.03 -7.25 2.38
N SER A 261 2.76 -7.53 2.69
CA SER A 261 2.10 -6.94 3.85
C SER A 261 1.17 -7.92 4.55
N ARG A 262 0.85 -7.60 5.81
CA ARG A 262 -0.26 -8.17 6.56
C ARG A 262 -1.04 -7.06 7.23
N GLN A 263 -2.36 -7.07 7.05
CA GLN A 263 -3.26 -6.18 7.74
C GLN A 263 -4.26 -6.95 8.61
N LEU A 264 -4.70 -6.31 9.70
CA LEU A 264 -5.92 -6.65 10.40
C LEU A 264 -6.97 -5.59 10.04
N ALA A 265 -8.08 -6.02 9.50
CA ALA A 265 -9.18 -5.15 9.12
C ALA A 265 -10.52 -5.60 9.74
N MET A 266 -11.45 -4.67 9.89
CA MET A 266 -12.79 -4.99 10.34
C MET A 266 -13.64 -5.51 9.18
N MET A 267 -14.51 -6.47 9.48
CA MET A 267 -15.54 -6.89 8.54
C MET A 267 -16.42 -5.70 8.16
N PRO A 268 -16.80 -5.58 6.86
CA PRO A 268 -17.71 -4.54 6.44
C PRO A 268 -19.01 -4.58 7.25
N VAL A 269 -19.39 -3.44 7.81
CA VAL A 269 -20.73 -3.31 8.41
C VAL A 269 -21.69 -3.07 7.26
N SER A 270 -22.53 -4.07 6.96
CA SER A 270 -23.66 -3.86 6.05
C SER A 270 -24.57 -2.81 6.68
N ASN A 271 -24.70 -1.64 6.06
CA ASN A 271 -25.78 -0.73 6.38
C ASN A 271 -27.10 -1.48 6.09
N ARG A 272 -27.72 -2.00 7.15
CA ARG A 272 -29.10 -2.51 7.09
C ARG A 272 -30.06 -1.36 6.95
#